data_59f9a3ed05565ddb2e230d36a35e5c0a
#
_entry.id   59f9a3ed05565ddb2e230d36a35e5c0a
#
_cell.length_a   1.000
_cell.length_b   1.000
_cell.length_c   1.000
_cell.angle_alpha   90.00
_cell.angle_beta   90.00
_cell.angle_gamma   90.00
#
_symmetry.space_group_name_H-M   'P 1'
#
loop_
_entity.id
_entity.type
_entity.pdbx_description
1 polymer ?
#
loop_
_entity_poly.entity_id
_entity_poly.type
_entity_poly.pdbx_seq_one_letter_code
_entity_poly.pdbx_strand_id
1 'polypeptide(L)'
;MEAIAAITPQDSATLDQMRRWLLGQKRTQAWDTPINSVNAIYAFLAGGTELLESGGRTVLAIDGKAIDAPQATAGLGYVKTALHDPKGTTFTATKTSGGTSWGAVYAQFMQDAAQVAPSASGISVKREIVADSAGLHVGSRVRVRITIRADRDLDFVQVADRRAACMEPVGQLSGYRNGAYCSPKDNATNYYFDRMSKGTHVVETEYYIDRAGRYETGTCTAGCAYAPEYRATAPSVAIEVKE
;
A
#
# COMPACT_ATOMS: atom_id res chain seq x y z
N MET A 1 -17.22 -11.92 -19.84
CA MET A 1 -16.02 -12.46 -20.48
C MET A 1 -16.36 -13.71 -21.32
N GLU A 2 -16.95 -14.74 -20.76
CA GLU A 2 -17.30 -15.98 -21.47
C GLU A 2 -18.16 -15.73 -22.72
N ALA A 3 -19.22 -14.93 -22.62
CA ALA A 3 -20.09 -14.61 -23.76
C ALA A 3 -19.31 -13.91 -24.90
N ILE A 4 -18.40 -12.99 -24.55
CA ILE A 4 -17.57 -12.30 -25.55
C ILE A 4 -16.58 -13.30 -26.18
N ALA A 5 -15.94 -14.14 -25.37
CA ALA A 5 -15.03 -15.16 -25.87
C ALA A 5 -15.72 -16.18 -26.82
N ALA A 6 -17.01 -16.49 -26.56
CA ALA A 6 -17.78 -17.42 -27.37
C ALA A 6 -18.38 -16.77 -28.65
N ILE A 7 -18.87 -15.53 -28.56
CA ILE A 7 -19.63 -14.88 -29.65
C ILE A 7 -18.69 -14.01 -30.54
N THR A 8 -17.73 -13.34 -29.93
CA THR A 8 -16.77 -12.44 -30.60
C THR A 8 -15.33 -12.72 -30.19
N PRO A 9 -14.78 -13.91 -30.47
CA PRO A 9 -13.43 -14.32 -30.02
C PRO A 9 -12.31 -13.42 -30.55
N GLN A 10 -12.55 -12.68 -31.63
CA GLN A 10 -11.63 -11.71 -32.21
C GLN A 10 -11.51 -10.40 -31.40
N ASP A 11 -12.44 -10.14 -30.47
CA ASP A 11 -12.38 -8.96 -29.62
C ASP A 11 -11.48 -9.18 -28.38
N SER A 12 -10.21 -9.48 -28.67
CA SER A 12 -9.21 -9.71 -27.63
C SER A 12 -8.95 -8.46 -26.77
N ALA A 13 -9.11 -7.27 -27.35
CA ALA A 13 -8.88 -6.01 -26.63
C ALA A 13 -9.86 -5.81 -25.48
N THR A 14 -11.16 -6.05 -25.71
CA THR A 14 -12.17 -5.98 -24.66
C THR A 14 -11.94 -7.05 -23.60
N LEU A 15 -11.62 -8.28 -24.00
CA LEU A 15 -11.30 -9.37 -23.07
C LEU A 15 -10.12 -9.03 -22.18
N ASP A 16 -9.04 -8.46 -22.72
CA ASP A 16 -7.86 -8.07 -21.95
C ASP A 16 -8.17 -6.91 -20.99
N GLN A 17 -8.98 -5.95 -21.38
CA GLN A 17 -9.43 -4.88 -20.47
C GLN A 17 -10.24 -5.44 -19.31
N MET A 18 -11.15 -6.37 -19.57
CA MET A 18 -11.96 -7.02 -18.55
C MET A 18 -11.11 -7.87 -17.60
N ARG A 19 -10.09 -8.58 -18.11
CA ARG A 19 -9.14 -9.33 -17.29
C ARG A 19 -8.34 -8.41 -16.37
N ARG A 20 -7.83 -7.30 -16.88
CA ARG A 20 -7.12 -6.30 -16.08
C ARG A 20 -7.99 -5.73 -14.98
N TRP A 21 -9.25 -5.42 -15.31
CA TRP A 21 -10.21 -4.94 -14.34
C TRP A 21 -10.46 -5.99 -13.24
N LEU A 22 -10.71 -7.24 -13.61
CA LEU A 22 -10.97 -8.33 -12.67
C LEU A 22 -9.77 -8.57 -11.73
N LEU A 23 -8.56 -8.53 -12.27
CA LEU A 23 -7.35 -8.64 -11.48
C LEU A 23 -7.19 -7.45 -10.51
N GLY A 24 -7.52 -6.25 -10.97
CA GLY A 24 -7.54 -5.04 -10.12
C GLY A 24 -8.51 -5.18 -8.95
N GLN A 25 -9.70 -5.73 -9.19
CA GLN A 25 -10.67 -6.01 -8.12
C GLN A 25 -10.11 -7.00 -7.10
N LYS A 26 -9.51 -8.10 -7.56
CA LYS A 26 -8.93 -9.12 -6.66
C LYS A 26 -7.81 -8.58 -5.78
N ARG A 27 -7.05 -7.61 -6.25
CA ARG A 27 -5.95 -7.01 -5.48
C ARG A 27 -6.43 -6.09 -4.37
N THR A 28 -7.56 -5.43 -4.55
CA THR A 28 -8.10 -4.44 -3.61
C THR A 28 -9.20 -4.98 -2.71
N GLN A 29 -9.84 -6.08 -3.12
CA GLN A 29 -11.00 -6.66 -2.42
C GLN A 29 -10.91 -8.19 -2.38
N ALA A 30 -11.34 -8.78 -1.27
CA ALA A 30 -11.62 -10.21 -1.20
C ALA A 30 -12.98 -10.52 -1.87
N TRP A 31 -13.11 -11.70 -2.45
CA TRP A 31 -14.40 -12.18 -2.94
C TRP A 31 -15.14 -12.91 -1.82
N ASP A 32 -16.38 -12.54 -1.59
CA ASP A 32 -17.17 -12.92 -0.41
C ASP A 32 -17.43 -14.43 -0.28
N THR A 33 -17.42 -15.16 -1.40
CA THR A 33 -17.73 -16.60 -1.39
C THR A 33 -16.74 -17.39 -2.26
N PRO A 34 -16.54 -18.71 -1.97
CA PRO A 34 -15.78 -19.61 -2.82
C PRO A 34 -16.33 -19.68 -4.24
N ILE A 35 -17.67 -19.62 -4.41
CA ILE A 35 -18.33 -19.65 -5.73
C ILE A 35 -17.92 -18.41 -6.54
N ASN A 36 -17.92 -17.23 -5.94
CA ASN A 36 -17.48 -16.01 -6.60
C ASN A 36 -16.02 -16.11 -7.03
N SER A 37 -15.17 -16.70 -6.18
CA SER A 37 -13.76 -16.94 -6.50
C SER A 37 -13.60 -17.89 -7.69
N VAL A 38 -14.31 -19.01 -7.71
CA VAL A 38 -14.28 -19.98 -8.84
C VAL A 38 -14.76 -19.34 -10.13
N ASN A 39 -15.89 -18.63 -10.09
CA ASN A 39 -16.43 -17.98 -11.28
C ASN A 39 -15.50 -16.89 -11.83
N ALA A 40 -14.87 -16.12 -10.95
CA ALA A 40 -13.93 -15.10 -11.36
C ALA A 40 -12.65 -15.70 -11.98
N ILE A 41 -12.12 -16.78 -11.39
CA ILE A 41 -10.96 -17.51 -11.93
C ILE A 41 -11.34 -18.12 -13.29
N TYR A 42 -12.49 -18.78 -13.40
CA TYR A 42 -12.97 -19.34 -14.65
C TYR A 42 -13.12 -18.26 -15.73
N ALA A 43 -13.77 -17.14 -15.41
CA ALA A 43 -13.91 -16.02 -16.33
C ALA A 43 -12.55 -15.41 -16.75
N PHE A 44 -11.58 -15.34 -15.82
CA PHE A 44 -10.23 -14.88 -16.13
C PHE A 44 -9.50 -15.78 -17.12
N LEU A 45 -9.68 -17.11 -16.99
CA LEU A 45 -9.05 -18.12 -17.86
C LEU A 45 -9.86 -18.36 -19.15
N ALA A 46 -11.13 -17.94 -19.22
CA ALA A 46 -11.97 -18.12 -20.40
C ALA A 46 -11.36 -17.42 -21.63
N GLY A 47 -11.26 -18.16 -22.73
CA GLY A 47 -10.78 -17.65 -24.02
C GLY A 47 -9.26 -17.72 -24.24
N GLY A 48 -8.54 -18.53 -23.49
CA GLY A 48 -7.15 -18.82 -23.81
C GLY A 48 -6.35 -19.50 -22.70
N THR A 49 -5.81 -20.67 -22.99
CA THR A 49 -4.77 -21.31 -22.20
C THR A 49 -3.44 -20.55 -22.28
N GLU A 50 -3.27 -19.74 -23.30
CA GLU A 50 -2.04 -18.95 -23.58
C GLU A 50 -1.71 -17.89 -22.52
N LEU A 51 -2.65 -17.56 -21.61
CA LEU A 51 -2.38 -16.65 -20.49
C LEU A 51 -1.37 -17.22 -19.49
N LEU A 52 -1.24 -18.54 -19.43
CA LEU A 52 -0.27 -19.23 -18.59
C LEU A 52 0.99 -19.62 -19.36
N GLU A 53 0.97 -19.56 -20.69
CA GLU A 53 2.13 -19.78 -21.52
C GLU A 53 2.95 -18.50 -21.60
N SER A 54 4.19 -18.60 -21.17
CA SER A 54 5.16 -17.51 -21.27
C SER A 54 5.66 -17.40 -22.72
N GLY A 55 4.98 -16.65 -23.54
CA GLY A 55 5.34 -16.38 -24.93
C GLY A 55 6.64 -15.59 -25.13
N GLY A 56 7.53 -15.60 -24.16
CA GLY A 56 8.81 -14.92 -24.21
C GLY A 56 9.10 -14.05 -22.98
N ARG A 57 10.37 -13.78 -22.76
CA ARG A 57 10.83 -12.93 -21.65
C ARG A 57 10.60 -11.46 -21.92
N THR A 58 10.20 -10.73 -20.89
CA THR A 58 10.30 -9.29 -20.87
C THR A 58 11.75 -8.92 -20.55
N VAL A 59 12.38 -8.16 -21.43
CA VAL A 59 13.74 -7.63 -21.22
C VAL A 59 13.62 -6.36 -20.39
N LEU A 60 14.34 -6.32 -19.27
CA LEU A 60 14.43 -5.17 -18.38
C LEU A 60 15.75 -4.46 -18.62
N ALA A 61 15.74 -3.12 -18.67
CA ALA A 61 16.95 -2.35 -18.84
C ALA A 61 16.90 -1.03 -18.05
N ILE A 62 18.08 -0.51 -17.69
CA ILE A 62 18.27 0.83 -17.14
C ILE A 62 19.18 1.59 -18.11
N ASP A 63 18.73 2.76 -18.59
CA ASP A 63 19.39 3.59 -19.59
C ASP A 63 19.91 2.76 -20.80
N GLY A 64 19.07 1.82 -21.26
CA GLY A 64 19.38 0.94 -22.39
C GLY A 64 20.30 -0.24 -22.08
N LYS A 65 20.89 -0.33 -20.89
CA LYS A 65 21.68 -1.47 -20.45
C LYS A 65 20.79 -2.56 -19.87
N ALA A 66 20.80 -3.75 -20.47
CA ALA A 66 20.02 -4.89 -20.01
C ALA A 66 20.39 -5.27 -18.57
N ILE A 67 19.38 -5.62 -17.78
CA ILE A 67 19.52 -6.16 -16.42
C ILE A 67 19.56 -7.69 -16.56
N ASP A 68 20.61 -8.31 -16.02
CA ASP A 68 20.67 -9.77 -15.89
C ASP A 68 19.60 -10.24 -14.92
N ALA A 69 18.59 -10.88 -15.44
CA ALA A 69 17.51 -11.44 -14.66
C ALA A 69 17.79 -12.94 -14.41
N PRO A 70 17.59 -13.44 -13.18
CA PRO A 70 17.73 -14.84 -12.86
C PRO A 70 16.75 -15.68 -13.70
N GLN A 71 16.98 -16.99 -13.75
CA GLN A 71 16.01 -17.88 -14.40
C GLN A 71 14.65 -17.77 -13.73
N ALA A 72 13.59 -17.81 -14.54
CA ALA A 72 12.23 -17.81 -14.06
C ALA A 72 11.97 -19.01 -13.14
N THR A 73 11.33 -18.75 -12.00
CA THR A 73 11.03 -19.80 -11.02
C THR A 73 9.69 -20.47 -11.38
N ALA A 74 9.66 -21.80 -11.26
CA ALA A 74 8.43 -22.61 -11.23
C ALA A 74 7.51 -22.51 -12.46
N GLY A 75 8.03 -22.39 -13.68
CA GLY A 75 7.22 -22.47 -14.89
C GLY A 75 6.25 -21.32 -15.16
N LEU A 76 6.12 -20.37 -14.24
CA LEU A 76 5.19 -19.24 -14.35
C LEU A 76 5.81 -17.97 -14.94
N GLY A 77 7.06 -18.04 -15.37
CA GLY A 77 7.76 -16.86 -15.91
C GLY A 77 7.99 -15.72 -14.90
N TYR A 78 7.85 -16.01 -13.59
CA TYR A 78 8.08 -15.01 -12.54
C TYR A 78 9.58 -14.78 -12.32
N VAL A 79 9.99 -13.53 -12.40
CA VAL A 79 11.36 -13.09 -12.14
C VAL A 79 11.34 -11.95 -11.14
N LYS A 80 12.15 -12.06 -10.09
CA LYS A 80 12.42 -10.98 -9.14
C LYS A 80 13.92 -10.78 -9.04
N THR A 81 14.36 -9.55 -9.22
CA THR A 81 15.76 -9.18 -9.03
C THR A 81 15.86 -7.92 -8.18
N ALA A 82 16.93 -7.82 -7.40
CA ALA A 82 17.28 -6.63 -6.65
C ALA A 82 18.55 -6.03 -7.24
N LEU A 83 18.56 -4.74 -7.42
CA LEU A 83 19.70 -3.97 -7.86
C LEU A 83 20.19 -3.14 -6.69
N HIS A 84 21.47 -3.22 -6.38
CA HIS A 84 22.10 -2.40 -5.35
C HIS A 84 22.72 -1.16 -6.02
N ASP A 85 22.29 0.02 -5.60
CA ASP A 85 22.76 1.33 -6.09
C ASP A 85 22.82 1.44 -7.62
N PRO A 86 21.71 1.14 -8.33
CA PRO A 86 21.71 1.24 -9.79
C PRO A 86 21.89 2.69 -10.20
N LYS A 87 22.86 2.94 -11.06
CA LYS A 87 23.07 4.23 -11.71
C LYS A 87 22.17 4.29 -12.95
N GLY A 88 21.32 5.28 -13.01
CA GLY A 88 20.45 5.48 -14.18
C GLY A 88 19.13 6.17 -13.81
N THR A 89 18.49 6.74 -14.84
CA THR A 89 17.27 7.55 -14.72
C THR A 89 16.07 6.94 -15.40
N THR A 90 16.29 6.06 -16.37
CA THR A 90 15.22 5.50 -17.19
C THR A 90 15.19 3.98 -17.08
N PHE A 91 14.08 3.46 -16.53
CA PHE A 91 13.79 2.04 -16.52
C PHE A 91 12.92 1.70 -17.73
N THR A 92 13.28 0.64 -18.46
CA THR A 92 12.50 0.12 -19.58
C THR A 92 12.20 -1.36 -19.39
N ALA A 93 10.99 -1.76 -19.77
CA ALA A 93 10.56 -3.14 -19.84
C ALA A 93 10.03 -3.41 -21.25
N THR A 94 10.71 -4.24 -22.00
CA THR A 94 10.38 -4.53 -23.40
C THR A 94 9.97 -5.99 -23.56
N LYS A 95 8.78 -6.21 -24.10
CA LYS A 95 8.29 -7.53 -24.49
C LYS A 95 7.98 -7.55 -25.98
N THR A 96 8.62 -8.47 -26.69
CA THR A 96 8.46 -8.62 -28.15
C THR A 96 7.49 -9.72 -28.56
N SER A 97 7.14 -10.60 -27.62
CA SER A 97 6.16 -11.68 -27.82
C SER A 97 4.75 -11.26 -27.45
N GLY A 98 3.74 -11.93 -28.00
CA GLY A 98 2.34 -11.75 -27.62
C GLY A 98 2.05 -12.03 -26.14
N GLY A 99 0.85 -11.72 -25.70
CA GLY A 99 0.38 -11.92 -24.32
C GLY A 99 0.72 -10.77 -23.37
N THR A 100 0.15 -10.80 -22.16
CA THR A 100 0.31 -9.74 -21.15
C THR A 100 1.40 -10.14 -20.14
N SER A 101 2.28 -9.22 -19.82
CA SER A 101 3.22 -9.34 -18.70
C SER A 101 2.87 -8.32 -17.62
N TRP A 102 3.05 -8.70 -16.38
CA TRP A 102 2.81 -7.88 -15.20
C TRP A 102 4.13 -7.62 -14.50
N GLY A 103 4.33 -6.42 -14.02
CA GLY A 103 5.55 -6.08 -13.31
C GLY A 103 5.38 -4.87 -12.41
N ALA A 104 6.32 -4.73 -11.48
CA ALA A 104 6.44 -3.57 -10.62
C ALA A 104 7.93 -3.25 -10.38
N VAL A 105 8.23 -1.98 -10.25
CA VAL A 105 9.55 -1.47 -9.89
C VAL A 105 9.43 -0.75 -8.56
N TYR A 106 10.32 -1.09 -7.63
CA TYR A 106 10.37 -0.45 -6.32
C TYR A 106 11.74 0.20 -6.16
N ALA A 107 11.75 1.49 -5.85
CA ALA A 107 12.93 2.17 -5.36
C ALA A 107 12.90 2.20 -3.83
N GLN A 108 13.98 1.76 -3.20
CA GLN A 108 14.13 1.78 -1.75
C GLN A 108 15.38 2.56 -1.38
N PHE A 109 15.22 3.57 -0.54
CA PHE A 109 16.32 4.44 -0.11
C PHE A 109 16.08 4.91 1.34
N MET A 110 17.15 5.34 1.99
CA MET A 110 17.10 5.94 3.32
C MET A 110 16.93 7.45 3.19
N GLN A 111 16.07 8.03 4.01
CA GLN A 111 15.80 9.46 4.04
C GLN A 111 15.45 9.88 5.48
N ASP A 112 15.87 11.08 5.87
CA ASP A 112 15.45 11.69 7.14
C ASP A 112 13.92 11.82 7.18
N ALA A 113 13.33 11.46 8.33
CA ALA A 113 11.88 11.51 8.51
C ALA A 113 11.31 12.92 8.31
N ALA A 114 12.07 13.95 8.68
CA ALA A 114 11.71 15.36 8.49
C ALA A 114 11.66 15.78 7.00
N GLN A 115 12.35 15.06 6.12
CA GLN A 115 12.44 15.36 4.68
C GLN A 115 11.45 14.53 3.84
N VAL A 116 10.74 13.59 4.46
CA VAL A 116 9.77 12.76 3.74
C VAL A 116 8.61 13.62 3.29
N ALA A 117 8.44 13.75 1.97
CA ALA A 117 7.33 14.47 1.39
C ALA A 117 6.00 13.71 1.57
N PRO A 118 4.87 14.43 1.75
CA PRO A 118 3.56 13.79 1.75
C PRO A 118 3.30 13.12 0.40
N SER A 119 2.68 11.96 0.43
CA SER A 119 2.29 11.22 -0.77
C SER A 119 0.91 10.60 -0.61
N ALA A 120 0.19 10.45 -1.72
CA ALA A 120 -1.12 9.82 -1.77
C ALA A 120 -1.32 9.16 -3.14
N SER A 121 -1.81 7.93 -3.13
CA SER A 121 -2.17 7.19 -4.34
C SER A 121 -3.36 6.29 -4.04
N GLY A 122 -4.56 6.69 -4.47
CA GLY A 122 -5.84 6.00 -4.21
C GLY A 122 -6.29 5.98 -2.75
N ILE A 123 -5.37 6.28 -1.84
CA ILE A 123 -5.60 6.50 -0.42
C ILE A 123 -4.83 7.76 0.00
N SER A 124 -5.37 8.51 0.94
CA SER A 124 -4.67 9.66 1.54
C SER A 124 -4.74 9.60 3.06
N VAL A 125 -3.74 10.16 3.73
CA VAL A 125 -3.65 10.20 5.18
C VAL A 125 -3.28 11.61 5.64
N LYS A 126 -4.02 12.12 6.63
CA LYS A 126 -3.73 13.36 7.34
C LYS A 126 -3.60 13.04 8.82
N ARG A 127 -2.52 13.51 9.45
CA ARG A 127 -2.30 13.40 10.88
C ARG A 127 -2.35 14.77 11.53
N GLU A 128 -3.03 14.85 12.66
CA GLU A 128 -3.15 16.05 13.47
C GLU A 128 -2.87 15.72 14.93
N ILE A 129 -2.03 16.52 15.58
CA ILE A 129 -1.79 16.44 17.02
C ILE A 129 -2.65 17.51 17.65
N VAL A 130 -3.62 17.10 18.43
CA VAL A 130 -4.58 17.98 19.12
C VAL A 130 -4.16 18.06 20.59
N ALA A 131 -3.53 19.18 20.93
CA ALA A 131 -3.19 19.53 22.31
C ALA A 131 -4.30 20.46 22.89
N ASP A 132 -4.27 20.65 24.18
CA ASP A 132 -5.06 21.68 24.84
C ASP A 132 -4.52 23.11 24.56
N SER A 133 -5.19 24.12 25.07
CA SER A 133 -4.81 25.53 24.86
C SER A 133 -3.47 25.92 25.52
N ALA A 134 -2.97 25.12 26.47
CA ALA A 134 -1.71 25.33 27.15
C ALA A 134 -0.50 24.83 26.32
N GLY A 135 -0.75 24.07 25.26
CA GLY A 135 0.28 23.49 24.42
C GLY A 135 0.85 22.17 24.97
N LEU A 136 2.02 21.78 24.46
CA LEU A 136 2.69 20.55 24.88
C LEU A 136 3.61 20.82 26.07
N HIS A 137 3.33 20.19 27.20
CA HIS A 137 4.18 20.19 28.39
C HIS A 137 4.18 18.80 29.07
N VAL A 138 5.14 18.57 29.92
CA VAL A 138 5.24 17.30 30.66
C VAL A 138 3.97 17.07 31.48
N GLY A 139 3.43 15.87 31.41
CA GLY A 139 2.17 15.49 32.08
C GLY A 139 0.89 15.82 31.29
N SER A 140 0.98 16.58 30.19
CA SER A 140 -0.20 16.84 29.36
C SER A 140 -0.68 15.59 28.61
N ARG A 141 -1.97 15.56 28.30
CA ARG A 141 -2.55 14.60 27.38
C ARG A 141 -2.73 15.22 26.01
N VAL A 142 -2.36 14.48 25.00
CA VAL A 142 -2.56 14.87 23.61
C VAL A 142 -3.30 13.79 22.86
N ARG A 143 -4.08 14.19 21.88
CA ARG A 143 -4.78 13.28 20.99
C ARG A 143 -4.17 13.38 19.62
N VAL A 144 -3.76 12.25 19.07
CA VAL A 144 -3.40 12.14 17.64
C VAL A 144 -4.61 11.67 16.89
N ARG A 145 -5.07 12.49 15.97
CA ARG A 145 -6.17 12.19 15.05
C ARG A 145 -5.60 11.90 13.67
N ILE A 146 -5.96 10.74 13.13
CA ILE A 146 -5.57 10.32 11.78
C ILE A 146 -6.84 10.22 10.95
N THR A 147 -6.90 11.03 9.90
CA THR A 147 -7.98 11.01 8.91
C THR A 147 -7.47 10.30 7.66
N ILE A 148 -8.10 9.20 7.31
CA ILE A 148 -7.79 8.39 6.14
C ILE A 148 -8.93 8.55 5.13
N ARG A 149 -8.61 8.80 3.87
CA ARG A 149 -9.60 8.85 2.81
C ARG A 149 -9.24 7.85 1.73
N ALA A 150 -10.16 6.93 1.43
CA ALA A 150 -10.04 5.96 0.36
C ALA A 150 -10.94 6.35 -0.83
N ASP A 151 -10.44 6.26 -2.06
CA ASP A 151 -11.19 6.56 -3.29
C ASP A 151 -12.06 5.39 -3.75
N ARG A 152 -11.88 4.21 -3.15
CA ARG A 152 -12.59 2.95 -3.40
C ARG A 152 -12.63 2.09 -2.16
N ASP A 153 -13.34 0.98 -2.22
CA ASP A 153 -13.27 -0.05 -1.19
C ASP A 153 -11.91 -0.75 -1.27
N LEU A 154 -11.28 -0.93 -0.13
CA LEU A 154 -9.97 -1.57 0.03
C LEU A 154 -10.04 -2.58 1.17
N ASP A 155 -9.52 -3.79 0.95
CA ASP A 155 -9.36 -4.78 2.00
C ASP A 155 -7.91 -4.79 2.49
N PHE A 156 -7.74 -5.12 3.75
CA PHE A 156 -6.44 -5.27 4.41
C PHE A 156 -5.58 -4.00 4.36
N VAL A 157 -6.15 -2.89 4.84
CA VAL A 157 -5.42 -1.62 4.96
C VAL A 157 -4.73 -1.55 6.32
N GLN A 158 -3.44 -1.28 6.29
CA GLN A 158 -2.66 -0.95 7.47
C GLN A 158 -2.38 0.54 7.53
N VAL A 159 -2.59 1.14 8.69
CA VAL A 159 -2.10 2.49 9.03
C VAL A 159 -1.07 2.36 10.14
N ALA A 160 0.14 2.86 9.90
CA ALA A 160 1.22 2.85 10.88
C ALA A 160 1.58 4.30 11.24
N ASP A 161 1.23 4.70 12.45
CA ASP A 161 1.51 6.02 12.98
C ASP A 161 2.70 5.96 13.93
N ARG A 162 3.84 6.45 13.47
CA ARG A 162 5.02 6.61 14.33
C ARG A 162 4.80 7.79 15.27
N ARG A 163 5.38 7.71 16.47
CA ARG A 163 5.23 8.75 17.48
C ARG A 163 6.56 9.27 18.01
N ALA A 164 6.53 10.47 18.55
CA ALA A 164 7.66 11.05 19.24
C ALA A 164 8.03 10.23 20.49
N ALA A 165 9.31 10.21 20.83
CA ALA A 165 9.82 9.43 21.97
C ALA A 165 9.29 9.89 23.35
N CYS A 166 8.72 11.09 23.41
CA CYS A 166 8.07 11.64 24.61
C CYS A 166 6.56 11.31 24.71
N MET A 167 6.01 10.53 23.79
CA MET A 167 4.57 10.22 23.70
C MET A 167 4.33 8.78 24.12
N GLU A 168 3.69 8.58 25.26
CA GLU A 168 3.31 7.25 25.77
C GLU A 168 1.79 7.02 25.61
N PRO A 169 1.34 5.93 24.97
CA PRO A 169 -0.06 5.69 24.76
C PRO A 169 -0.80 5.47 26.09
N VAL A 170 -1.91 6.19 26.28
CA VAL A 170 -2.77 6.04 27.46
C VAL A 170 -3.39 4.62 27.50
N GLY A 171 -3.79 4.11 26.35
CA GLY A 171 -4.31 2.75 26.19
C GLY A 171 -3.28 1.86 25.53
N GLN A 172 -2.67 0.96 26.29
CA GLN A 172 -1.60 0.05 25.79
C GLN A 172 -2.14 -1.28 25.27
N LEU A 173 -3.40 -1.61 25.53
CA LEU A 173 -3.99 -2.87 25.07
C LEU A 173 -4.41 -2.80 23.62
N SER A 174 -4.02 -3.82 22.87
CA SER A 174 -4.49 -4.03 21.52
C SER A 174 -5.95 -4.47 21.50
N GLY A 175 -6.70 -4.10 20.45
CA GLY A 175 -8.10 -4.51 20.30
C GLY A 175 -8.84 -3.74 19.21
N TYR A 176 -10.03 -4.20 18.88
CA TYR A 176 -10.90 -3.54 17.91
C TYR A 176 -11.51 -2.25 18.49
N ARG A 177 -11.34 -1.15 17.75
CA ARG A 177 -11.90 0.16 18.09
C ARG A 177 -12.25 0.90 16.81
N ASN A 178 -13.46 1.46 16.71
CA ASN A 178 -13.88 2.28 15.57
C ASN A 178 -13.67 1.62 14.19
N GLY A 179 -13.93 0.33 14.07
CA GLY A 179 -13.81 -0.41 12.81
C GLY A 179 -12.40 -0.83 12.42
N ALA A 180 -11.40 -0.61 13.28
CA ALA A 180 -10.03 -1.05 13.09
C ALA A 180 -9.50 -1.80 14.29
N TYR A 181 -8.63 -2.77 14.06
CA TYR A 181 -7.82 -3.37 15.12
C TYR A 181 -6.64 -2.45 15.42
N CYS A 182 -6.65 -1.86 16.62
CA CYS A 182 -5.59 -0.98 17.10
C CYS A 182 -4.54 -1.79 17.86
N SER A 183 -3.27 -1.60 17.54
CA SER A 183 -2.13 -2.28 18.17
C SER A 183 -1.02 -1.28 18.50
N PRO A 184 -0.99 -0.74 19.72
CA PRO A 184 0.12 0.08 20.18
C PRO A 184 1.41 -0.77 20.26
N LYS A 185 2.52 -0.20 19.80
CA LYS A 185 3.87 -0.76 19.86
C LYS A 185 4.81 0.28 20.48
N ASP A 186 6.06 -0.07 20.71
CA ASP A 186 7.02 0.81 21.38
C ASP A 186 7.24 2.16 20.65
N ASN A 187 7.26 2.14 19.33
CA ASN A 187 7.58 3.31 18.51
C ASN A 187 6.43 3.76 17.56
N ALA A 188 5.30 3.06 17.58
CA ALA A 188 4.19 3.31 16.68
C ALA A 188 2.87 2.81 17.24
N THR A 189 1.76 3.37 16.77
CA THR A 189 0.44 2.78 16.89
C THR A 189 -0.01 2.31 15.52
N ASN A 190 -0.31 1.02 15.40
CA ASN A 190 -0.78 0.43 14.14
C ASN A 190 -2.30 0.23 14.20
N TYR A 191 -2.95 0.51 13.08
CA TYR A 191 -4.36 0.21 12.87
C TYR A 191 -4.51 -0.68 11.65
N TYR A 192 -5.29 -1.74 11.79
CA TYR A 192 -5.54 -2.71 10.74
C TYR A 192 -7.04 -2.73 10.44
N PHE A 193 -7.38 -2.46 9.20
CA PHE A 193 -8.74 -2.54 8.68
C PHE A 193 -8.84 -3.78 7.82
N ASP A 194 -9.69 -4.73 8.21
CA ASP A 194 -9.99 -5.89 7.37
C ASP A 194 -10.68 -5.44 6.08
N ARG A 195 -11.59 -4.46 6.22
CA ARG A 195 -12.27 -3.80 5.11
C ARG A 195 -12.39 -2.30 5.38
N MET A 196 -11.99 -1.49 4.43
CA MET A 196 -12.15 -0.05 4.43
C MET A 196 -13.02 0.35 3.25
N SER A 197 -14.23 0.84 3.50
CA SER A 197 -15.11 1.33 2.44
C SER A 197 -14.58 2.63 1.83
N LYS A 198 -14.97 2.90 0.59
CA LYS A 198 -14.76 4.22 -0.01
C LYS A 198 -15.30 5.32 0.90
N GLY A 199 -14.50 6.33 1.16
CA GLY A 199 -14.91 7.45 2.01
C GLY A 199 -13.83 7.87 2.99
N THR A 200 -14.26 8.48 4.09
CA THR A 200 -13.37 9.02 5.12
C THR A 200 -13.51 8.20 6.40
N HIS A 201 -12.38 7.79 6.94
CA HIS A 201 -12.25 7.06 8.18
C HIS A 201 -11.37 7.86 9.14
N VAL A 202 -11.72 7.84 10.42
CA VAL A 202 -10.98 8.57 11.46
C VAL A 202 -10.63 7.60 12.58
N VAL A 203 -9.36 7.59 12.96
CA VAL A 203 -8.90 6.90 14.15
C VAL A 203 -8.18 7.89 15.06
N GLU A 204 -8.28 7.67 16.36
CA GLU A 204 -7.67 8.54 17.37
C GLU A 204 -6.97 7.70 18.44
N THR A 205 -5.82 8.18 18.90
CA THR A 205 -5.11 7.64 20.05
C THR A 205 -4.71 8.78 20.98
N GLU A 206 -4.89 8.58 22.27
CA GLU A 206 -4.43 9.50 23.31
C GLU A 206 -3.07 9.08 23.86
N TYR A 207 -2.24 10.08 24.12
CA TYR A 207 -0.90 9.89 24.65
C TYR A 207 -0.67 10.82 25.84
N TYR A 208 0.13 10.34 26.80
CA TYR A 208 0.76 11.18 27.80
C TYR A 208 2.09 11.70 27.25
N ILE A 209 2.44 12.94 27.62
CA ILE A 209 3.75 13.51 27.36
C ILE A 209 4.60 13.32 28.62
N ASP A 210 5.71 12.57 28.49
CA ASP A 210 6.53 12.15 29.62
C ASP A 210 7.80 12.97 29.81
N ARG A 211 8.28 13.67 28.77
CA ARG A 211 9.57 14.39 28.79
C ARG A 211 9.53 15.70 28.00
N ALA A 212 10.17 16.73 28.58
CA ALA A 212 10.45 17.99 27.89
C ALA A 212 11.54 17.82 26.84
N GLY A 213 11.51 18.64 25.80
CA GLY A 213 12.52 18.64 24.74
C GLY A 213 11.92 18.86 23.36
N ARG A 214 12.78 18.70 22.35
CA ARG A 214 12.38 18.80 20.94
C ARG A 214 12.43 17.41 20.28
N TYR A 215 11.37 17.05 19.63
CA TYR A 215 11.16 15.70 19.09
C TYR A 215 10.61 15.75 17.68
N GLU A 216 10.94 14.71 16.90
CA GLU A 216 10.29 14.38 15.64
C GLU A 216 9.23 13.30 15.86
N THR A 217 8.03 13.51 15.32
CA THR A 217 6.91 12.55 15.47
C THR A 217 7.07 11.31 14.60
N GLY A 218 8.01 11.32 13.65
CA GLY A 218 8.08 10.29 12.60
C GLY A 218 6.91 10.40 11.60
N THR A 219 6.89 9.52 10.63
CA THR A 219 5.86 9.52 9.57
C THR A 219 4.63 8.72 9.97
N CYS A 220 3.46 9.10 9.45
CA CYS A 220 2.28 8.25 9.44
C CYS A 220 2.07 7.71 8.02
N THR A 221 1.95 6.39 7.87
CA THR A 221 1.77 5.74 6.57
C THR A 221 0.48 4.95 6.56
N ALA A 222 -0.19 4.93 5.41
CA ALA A 222 -1.35 4.05 5.16
C ALA A 222 -1.11 3.28 3.86
N GLY A 223 -1.51 2.01 3.80
CA GLY A 223 -1.34 1.21 2.60
C GLY A 223 -2.17 -0.07 2.59
N CYS A 224 -2.55 -0.49 1.40
CA CYS A 224 -3.22 -1.76 1.16
C CYS A 224 -2.18 -2.88 1.06
N ALA A 225 -2.33 -3.93 1.87
CA ALA A 225 -1.34 -5.00 1.98
C ALA A 225 -1.12 -5.76 0.66
N TYR A 226 -2.18 -5.97 -0.11
CA TYR A 226 -2.11 -6.74 -1.37
C TYR A 226 -2.07 -5.87 -2.63
N ALA A 227 -2.19 -4.55 -2.48
CA ALA A 227 -2.11 -3.59 -3.57
C ALA A 227 -1.25 -2.39 -3.15
N PRO A 228 0.08 -2.55 -3.09
CA PRO A 228 1.01 -1.57 -2.53
C PRO A 228 1.07 -0.24 -3.29
N GLU A 229 0.49 -0.16 -4.47
CA GLU A 229 0.27 1.09 -5.19
C GLU A 229 -0.75 2.01 -4.51
N TYR A 230 -1.67 1.45 -3.70
CA TYR A 230 -2.59 2.23 -2.85
C TYR A 230 -1.92 2.51 -1.52
N ARG A 231 -1.24 3.64 -1.45
CA ARG A 231 -0.47 4.05 -0.28
C ARG A 231 -0.49 5.56 -0.09
N ALA A 232 -0.28 5.97 1.15
CA ALA A 232 -0.13 7.37 1.52
C ALA A 232 0.90 7.53 2.62
N THR A 233 1.50 8.71 2.68
CA THR A 233 2.41 9.11 3.74
C THR A 233 2.09 10.53 4.19
N ALA A 234 1.89 10.72 5.49
CA ALA A 234 1.95 12.02 6.14
C ALA A 234 3.34 12.23 6.73
N PRO A 235 3.95 13.40 6.55
CA PRO A 235 5.32 13.68 6.99
C PRO A 235 5.46 13.67 8.51
N SER A 236 6.72 13.60 8.96
CA SER A 236 7.08 13.93 10.33
C SER A 236 6.84 15.41 10.62
N VAL A 237 6.53 15.71 11.87
CA VAL A 237 6.36 17.07 12.38
C VAL A 237 7.25 17.22 13.62
N ALA A 238 8.02 18.31 13.67
CA ALA A 238 8.76 18.66 14.86
C ALA A 238 7.79 19.20 15.93
N ILE A 239 7.92 18.72 17.15
CA ILE A 239 7.20 19.20 18.32
C ILE A 239 8.18 19.66 19.40
N GLU A 240 7.78 20.68 20.14
CA GLU A 240 8.51 21.17 21.30
C GLU A 240 7.64 20.98 22.54
N VAL A 241 8.20 20.33 23.54
CA VAL A 241 7.56 20.05 24.83
C VAL A 241 8.24 20.86 25.90
N LYS A 242 7.48 21.63 26.65
CA LYS A 242 7.95 22.42 27.79
C LYS A 242 7.86 21.60 29.08
N GLU A 243 8.63 22.04 30.09
CA GLU A 243 8.50 21.49 31.44
C GLU A 243 7.14 21.79 32.08
#